data_1c3f462f29c4a0d35cd7d369811b9782
#
_entry.id   1c3f462f29c4a0d35cd7d369811b9782
#
_cell.length_a   1.000
_cell.length_b   1.000
_cell.length_c   1.000
_cell.angle_alpha   90.00
_cell.angle_beta   90.00
_cell.angle_gamma   90.00
#
_symmetry.space_group_name_H-M   'P 1'
#
loop_
_entity.id
_entity.type
_entity.pdbx_description
1 polymer ?
#
loop_
_entity_poly.entity_id
_entity_poly.type
_entity_poly.pdbx_seq_one_letter_code
_entity_poly.pdbx_strand_id
1 'polypeptide(L)'
;NSPVNIDALIVYPKKGEGPFPILVFNHASGGAALYSNEWFKFNRQMAKILLRKGIAVMFVDNFNGRNVISAGADQAQVSTYSFYIDAFMTLEYLSKDPKINIKKVGITGWSRGGMNSLAIAEKRIRDALISKDLYYAASLPRSVECRQSGYFRNPNPIKQTKIWMVNGKIDDASHAHICEE
;
A
#
# COMPACT_ATOMS: atom_id res chain seq x y z
N ASN A 1 5.15 -19.24 -14.22
CA ASN A 1 5.42 -17.86 -13.80
C ASN A 1 6.53 -17.90 -12.77
N SER A 2 7.66 -17.29 -13.06
CA SER A 2 8.77 -17.17 -12.11
C SER A 2 8.41 -16.14 -11.03
N PRO A 3 8.82 -16.36 -9.77
CA PRO A 3 8.72 -15.32 -8.74
C PRO A 3 9.43 -14.05 -9.16
N VAL A 4 8.86 -12.90 -8.81
CA VAL A 4 9.44 -11.59 -9.09
C VAL A 4 9.88 -10.98 -7.77
N ASN A 5 11.15 -10.58 -7.68
CA ASN A 5 11.61 -9.76 -6.57
C ASN A 5 11.22 -8.31 -6.82
N ILE A 6 10.65 -7.67 -5.82
CA ILE A 6 10.34 -6.24 -5.85
C ILE A 6 11.25 -5.49 -4.89
N ASP A 7 11.55 -4.24 -5.22
CA ASP A 7 12.40 -3.41 -4.40
C ASP A 7 11.60 -2.67 -3.33
N ALA A 8 12.22 -2.46 -2.18
CA ALA A 8 11.66 -1.64 -1.13
C ALA A 8 12.74 -0.94 -0.31
N LEU A 9 12.41 0.26 0.19
CA LEU A 9 13.24 1.02 1.10
C LEU A 9 12.55 1.12 2.45
N ILE A 10 13.16 0.56 3.49
CA ILE A 10 12.71 0.73 4.88
C ILE A 10 13.58 1.78 5.56
N VAL A 11 12.93 2.69 6.30
CA VAL A 11 13.61 3.68 7.14
C VAL A 11 13.04 3.61 8.55
N TYR A 12 13.92 3.39 9.51
CA TYR A 12 13.57 3.32 10.93
C TYR A 12 13.72 4.68 11.61
N PRO A 13 12.96 4.94 12.69
CA PRO A 13 13.20 6.09 13.57
C PRO A 13 14.64 6.10 14.12
N LYS A 14 15.23 7.30 14.22
CA LYS A 14 16.56 7.45 14.81
C LYS A 14 16.58 7.32 16.34
N LYS A 15 15.42 7.40 16.98
CA LYS A 15 15.23 7.32 18.44
C LYS A 15 14.32 6.16 18.78
N GLY A 16 14.56 5.49 19.91
CA GLY A 16 13.83 4.31 20.36
C GLY A 16 14.50 3.02 19.88
N GLU A 17 14.17 1.91 20.55
CA GLU A 17 14.76 0.59 20.30
C GLU A 17 13.83 -0.34 19.51
N GLY A 18 12.57 0.07 19.30
CA GLY A 18 11.55 -0.77 18.67
C GLY A 18 10.90 -1.75 19.67
N PRO A 19 10.08 -2.70 19.20
CA PRO A 19 9.61 -2.80 17.82
C PRO A 19 8.72 -1.63 17.42
N PHE A 20 8.99 -1.06 16.25
CA PHE A 20 8.32 0.15 15.75
C PHE A 20 7.02 -0.17 15.02
N PRO A 21 5.95 0.66 15.17
CA PRO A 21 4.91 0.71 14.17
C PRO A 21 5.48 1.13 12.82
N ILE A 22 4.88 0.70 11.72
CA ILE A 22 5.35 1.05 10.37
C ILE A 22 4.20 1.42 9.45
N LEU A 23 4.42 2.39 8.57
CA LEU A 23 3.52 2.71 7.46
C LEU A 23 4.19 2.34 6.12
N VAL A 24 3.51 1.49 5.36
CA VAL A 24 3.89 1.07 4.01
C VAL A 24 3.28 2.02 2.99
N PHE A 25 4.09 2.54 2.08
CA PHE A 25 3.68 3.44 1.01
C PHE A 25 3.69 2.70 -0.32
N ASN A 26 2.55 2.70 -1.02
CA ASN A 26 2.40 2.19 -2.38
C ASN A 26 2.27 3.33 -3.37
N HIS A 27 3.01 3.25 -4.47
CA HIS A 27 2.98 4.25 -5.53
C HIS A 27 1.74 4.12 -6.43
N ALA A 28 1.42 5.19 -7.15
CA ALA A 28 0.44 5.21 -8.23
C ALA A 28 1.00 4.59 -9.52
N SER A 29 0.23 4.64 -10.61
CA SER A 29 0.64 4.12 -11.92
C SER A 29 1.89 4.81 -12.50
N GLY A 30 2.26 5.99 -12.02
CA GLY A 30 3.51 6.67 -12.39
C GLY A 30 4.79 6.00 -11.89
N GLY A 31 4.68 5.02 -10.98
CA GLY A 31 5.84 4.28 -10.44
C GLY A 31 6.50 4.97 -9.25
N ALA A 32 7.39 4.24 -8.59
CA ALA A 32 8.19 4.71 -7.45
C ALA A 32 9.59 5.16 -7.87
N ALA A 33 10.08 4.71 -9.01
CA ALA A 33 11.44 4.96 -9.48
C ALA A 33 11.78 6.44 -9.71
N LEU A 34 10.75 7.28 -9.82
CA LEU A 34 10.94 8.72 -9.99
C LEU A 34 11.01 9.42 -8.62
N TYR A 35 12.09 9.17 -7.88
CA TYR A 35 12.41 9.85 -6.62
C TYR A 35 12.40 11.39 -6.71
N SER A 36 12.36 11.93 -7.91
CA SER A 36 12.27 13.36 -8.22
C SER A 36 10.86 13.88 -8.41
N ASN A 37 9.84 13.02 -8.55
CA ASN A 37 8.47 13.47 -8.79
C ASN A 37 7.81 14.09 -7.54
N GLU A 38 6.77 14.90 -7.75
CA GLU A 38 6.08 15.62 -6.66
C GLU A 38 5.40 14.66 -5.66
N TRP A 39 4.90 13.51 -6.15
CA TRP A 39 4.31 12.48 -5.28
C TRP A 39 5.34 11.94 -4.27
N PHE A 40 6.56 11.71 -4.72
CA PHE A 40 7.62 11.25 -3.83
C PHE A 40 8.05 12.35 -2.85
N LYS A 41 8.11 13.62 -3.28
CA LYS A 41 8.39 14.75 -2.39
C LYS A 41 7.37 14.84 -1.25
N PHE A 42 6.07 14.73 -1.58
CA PHE A 42 4.99 14.72 -0.58
C PHE A 42 5.15 13.56 0.41
N ASN A 43 5.34 12.35 -0.09
CA ASN A 43 5.50 11.18 0.78
C ASN A 43 6.77 11.26 1.64
N ARG A 44 7.85 11.86 1.14
CA ARG A 44 9.07 12.15 1.95
C ARG A 44 8.79 13.10 3.10
N GLN A 45 7.99 14.12 2.91
CA GLN A 45 7.59 15.02 3.99
C GLN A 45 6.76 14.27 5.04
N MET A 46 5.78 13.50 4.62
CA MET A 46 4.98 12.65 5.51
C MET A 46 5.88 11.66 6.27
N ALA A 47 6.81 10.99 5.58
CA ALA A 47 7.76 10.07 6.19
C ALA A 47 8.61 10.75 7.28
N LYS A 48 9.11 11.97 7.04
CA LYS A 48 9.86 12.73 8.04
C LYS A 48 9.04 13.01 9.31
N ILE A 49 7.73 13.26 9.16
CA ILE A 49 6.82 13.47 10.29
C ILE A 49 6.63 12.16 11.07
N LEU A 50 6.39 11.06 10.37
CA LEU A 50 6.18 9.74 10.97
C LEU A 50 7.43 9.26 11.73
N LEU A 51 8.60 9.36 11.11
CA LEU A 51 9.87 8.99 11.74
C LEU A 51 10.14 9.77 13.04
N ARG A 52 9.82 11.09 13.06
CA ARG A 52 9.91 11.90 14.29
C ARG A 52 8.94 11.46 15.37
N LYS A 53 7.82 10.82 14.99
CA LYS A 53 6.81 10.27 15.90
C LYS A 53 7.10 8.81 16.31
N GLY A 54 8.25 8.27 15.94
CA GLY A 54 8.62 6.89 16.27
C GLY A 54 7.93 5.84 15.38
N ILE A 55 7.46 6.21 14.19
CA ILE A 55 6.83 5.32 13.22
C ILE A 55 7.82 5.10 12.07
N ALA A 56 8.20 3.85 11.82
CA ALA A 56 9.00 3.47 10.66
C ALA A 56 8.21 3.66 9.36
N VAL A 57 8.90 3.75 8.24
CA VAL A 57 8.27 3.87 6.92
C VAL A 57 8.90 2.90 5.95
N MET A 58 8.10 2.37 5.05
CA MET A 58 8.55 1.52 3.94
C MET A 58 7.95 2.03 2.63
N PHE A 59 8.81 2.23 1.63
CA PHE A 59 8.41 2.55 0.26
C PHE A 59 8.60 1.32 -0.61
N VAL A 60 7.52 0.84 -1.22
CA VAL A 60 7.54 -0.35 -2.08
C VAL A 60 7.54 0.08 -3.53
N ASP A 61 8.43 -0.49 -4.33
CA ASP A 61 8.44 -0.35 -5.79
C ASP A 61 7.91 -1.63 -6.44
N ASN A 62 6.64 -1.61 -6.81
CA ASN A 62 5.97 -2.74 -7.45
C ASN A 62 6.36 -2.90 -8.93
N PHE A 63 7.14 -1.98 -9.51
CA PHE A 63 7.43 -1.95 -10.95
C PHE A 63 8.85 -2.38 -11.30
N ASN A 64 9.86 -1.93 -10.55
CA ASN A 64 11.26 -2.11 -10.94
C ASN A 64 11.63 -3.58 -11.16
N GLY A 65 11.28 -4.48 -10.25
CA GLY A 65 11.53 -5.91 -10.40
C GLY A 65 10.78 -6.58 -11.57
N ARG A 66 9.86 -5.86 -12.22
CA ARG A 66 9.13 -6.26 -13.43
C ARG A 66 9.62 -5.57 -14.69
N ASN A 67 10.74 -4.83 -14.61
CA ASN A 67 11.29 -4.00 -15.69
C ASN A 67 10.30 -2.96 -16.23
N VAL A 68 9.42 -2.44 -15.37
CA VAL A 68 8.48 -1.37 -15.64
C VAL A 68 8.88 -0.15 -14.81
N ILE A 69 8.92 1.02 -15.43
CA ILE A 69 9.19 2.29 -14.73
C ILE A 69 7.87 2.97 -14.39
N SER A 70 6.93 2.93 -15.31
CA SER A 70 5.61 3.56 -15.19
C SER A 70 4.59 2.79 -16.01
N ALA A 71 3.39 2.62 -15.48
CA ALA A 71 2.23 2.10 -16.19
C ALA A 71 1.20 3.20 -16.48
N GLY A 72 1.59 4.48 -16.41
CA GLY A 72 0.70 5.62 -16.62
C GLY A 72 0.07 5.67 -18.01
N ALA A 73 0.85 5.35 -19.05
CA ALA A 73 0.40 5.33 -20.43
C ALA A 73 -0.33 4.01 -20.79
N ASP A 74 0.04 2.90 -20.16
CA ASP A 74 -0.57 1.59 -20.37
C ASP A 74 -0.68 0.83 -19.03
N GLN A 75 -1.89 0.81 -18.50
CA GLN A 75 -2.20 0.17 -17.21
C GLN A 75 -2.08 -1.37 -17.26
N ALA A 76 -2.09 -1.97 -18.46
CA ALA A 76 -2.04 -3.41 -18.63
C ALA A 76 -0.64 -4.02 -18.43
N GLN A 77 0.42 -3.19 -18.46
CA GLN A 77 1.81 -3.66 -18.28
C GLN A 77 2.02 -4.41 -16.97
N VAL A 78 1.32 -4.02 -15.91
CA VAL A 78 1.35 -4.73 -14.62
C VAL A 78 -0.06 -4.92 -14.11
N SER A 79 -0.43 -6.17 -13.85
CA SER A 79 -1.73 -6.48 -13.29
C SER A 79 -1.95 -5.80 -11.93
N THR A 80 -3.14 -5.27 -11.69
CA THR A 80 -3.52 -4.74 -10.38
C THR A 80 -3.46 -5.82 -9.29
N TYR A 81 -3.75 -7.06 -9.62
CA TYR A 81 -3.60 -8.20 -8.70
C TYR A 81 -2.17 -8.42 -8.23
N SER A 82 -1.15 -8.11 -9.07
CA SER A 82 0.25 -8.17 -8.65
C SER A 82 0.53 -7.24 -7.48
N PHE A 83 -0.07 -6.05 -7.45
CA PHE A 83 0.04 -5.13 -6.32
C PHE A 83 -0.57 -5.70 -5.04
N TYR A 84 -1.71 -6.40 -5.16
CA TYR A 84 -2.35 -7.03 -4.00
C TYR A 84 -1.48 -8.14 -3.40
N ILE A 85 -0.89 -8.97 -4.27
CA ILE A 85 0.06 -10.00 -3.86
C ILE A 85 1.27 -9.37 -3.20
N ASP A 86 1.87 -8.36 -3.83
CA ASP A 86 3.05 -7.66 -3.30
C ASP A 86 2.78 -7.07 -1.91
N ALA A 87 1.59 -6.50 -1.67
CA ALA A 87 1.25 -5.95 -0.38
C ALA A 87 1.18 -7.03 0.71
N PHE A 88 0.58 -8.19 0.42
CA PHE A 88 0.55 -9.28 1.39
C PHE A 88 1.93 -9.92 1.60
N MET A 89 2.73 -10.07 0.55
CA MET A 89 4.13 -10.52 0.69
C MET A 89 4.98 -9.52 1.47
N THR A 90 4.73 -8.21 1.31
CA THR A 90 5.34 -7.16 2.12
C THR A 90 5.00 -7.34 3.61
N LEU A 91 3.75 -7.62 3.93
CA LEU A 91 3.32 -7.86 5.31
C LEU A 91 3.99 -9.13 5.90
N GLU A 92 4.07 -10.18 5.11
CA GLU A 92 4.78 -11.40 5.51
C GLU A 92 6.28 -11.15 5.72
N TYR A 93 6.91 -10.37 4.85
CA TYR A 93 8.30 -9.95 5.01
C TYR A 93 8.51 -9.18 6.33
N LEU A 94 7.65 -8.19 6.60
CA LEU A 94 7.70 -7.39 7.82
C LEU A 94 7.47 -8.22 9.09
N SER A 95 6.73 -9.33 9.00
CA SER A 95 6.50 -10.23 10.15
C SER A 95 7.76 -10.92 10.64
N LYS A 96 8.80 -10.98 9.81
CA LYS A 96 10.11 -11.59 10.10
C LYS A 96 11.13 -10.58 10.64
N ASP A 97 10.79 -9.29 10.64
CA ASP A 97 11.66 -8.22 11.12
C ASP A 97 11.42 -7.95 12.61
N PRO A 98 12.38 -8.27 13.50
CA PRO A 98 12.23 -8.08 14.94
C PRO A 98 12.10 -6.59 15.35
N LYS A 99 12.48 -5.66 14.48
CA LYS A 99 12.35 -4.22 14.74
C LYS A 99 10.95 -3.69 14.45
N ILE A 100 10.06 -4.51 13.87
CA ILE A 100 8.71 -4.08 13.48
C ILE A 100 7.65 -4.69 14.41
N ASN A 101 6.77 -3.84 14.92
CA ASN A 101 5.57 -4.30 15.62
C ASN A 101 4.51 -4.73 14.60
N ILE A 102 4.45 -6.01 14.31
CA ILE A 102 3.54 -6.59 13.31
C ILE A 102 2.05 -6.32 13.58
N LYS A 103 1.68 -6.04 14.83
CA LYS A 103 0.31 -5.64 15.20
C LYS A 103 0.00 -4.17 14.88
N LYS A 104 1.01 -3.40 14.46
CA LYS A 104 0.91 -1.95 14.15
C LYS A 104 1.46 -1.62 12.77
N VAL A 105 1.13 -2.43 11.78
CA VAL A 105 1.47 -2.17 10.38
C VAL A 105 0.30 -1.47 9.69
N GLY A 106 0.57 -0.28 9.13
CA GLY A 106 -0.37 0.45 8.29
C GLY A 106 0.06 0.43 6.83
N ILE A 107 -0.87 0.75 5.94
CA ILE A 107 -0.62 0.86 4.51
C ILE A 107 -1.32 2.10 3.94
N THR A 108 -0.71 2.74 2.98
CA THR A 108 -1.29 3.87 2.24
C THR A 108 -0.80 3.87 0.79
N GLY A 109 -1.57 4.50 -0.07
CA GLY A 109 -1.18 4.71 -1.45
C GLY A 109 -2.11 5.65 -2.16
N TRP A 110 -1.75 6.06 -3.37
CA TRP A 110 -2.54 6.95 -4.22
C TRP A 110 -2.95 6.21 -5.50
N SER A 111 -4.17 6.45 -6.02
CA SER A 111 -4.68 5.86 -7.26
C SER A 111 -4.51 4.34 -7.24
N ARG A 112 -3.73 3.74 -8.13
CA ARG A 112 -3.42 2.29 -8.11
C ARG A 112 -2.92 1.82 -6.73
N GLY A 113 -2.03 2.57 -6.09
CA GLY A 113 -1.59 2.29 -4.70
C GLY A 113 -2.70 2.46 -3.68
N GLY A 114 -3.66 3.36 -3.92
CA GLY A 114 -4.87 3.51 -3.13
C GLY A 114 -5.80 2.29 -3.26
N MET A 115 -6.01 1.80 -4.48
CA MET A 115 -6.76 0.57 -4.75
C MET A 115 -6.10 -0.63 -4.04
N ASN A 116 -4.77 -0.72 -4.09
CA ASN A 116 -4.03 -1.73 -3.35
C ASN A 116 -4.27 -1.62 -1.84
N SER A 117 -4.16 -0.40 -1.30
CA SER A 117 -4.39 -0.14 0.13
C SER A 117 -5.82 -0.48 0.57
N LEU A 118 -6.80 -0.45 -0.32
CA LEU A 118 -8.16 -0.87 -0.03
C LEU A 118 -8.31 -2.40 -0.12
N ALA A 119 -7.72 -3.02 -1.15
CA ALA A 119 -7.84 -4.45 -1.42
C ALA A 119 -7.22 -5.34 -0.31
N ILE A 120 -6.27 -4.82 0.47
CA ILE A 120 -5.67 -5.58 1.59
C ILE A 120 -6.66 -5.88 2.72
N ALA A 121 -7.81 -5.26 2.73
CA ALA A 121 -8.87 -5.60 3.67
C ALA A 121 -9.66 -6.86 3.25
N GLU A 122 -9.47 -7.37 2.03
CA GLU A 122 -10.20 -8.53 1.55
C GLU A 122 -9.61 -9.84 2.11
N LYS A 123 -10.39 -10.48 2.96
CA LYS A 123 -10.00 -11.68 3.70
C LYS A 123 -9.65 -12.86 2.78
N ARG A 124 -10.38 -13.03 1.66
CA ARG A 124 -10.15 -14.16 0.73
C ARG A 124 -8.77 -14.08 0.08
N ILE A 125 -8.30 -12.87 -0.26
CA ILE A 125 -6.97 -12.68 -0.83
C ILE A 125 -5.91 -12.99 0.22
N ARG A 126 -6.04 -12.43 1.43
CA ARG A 126 -5.10 -12.70 2.52
C ARG A 126 -4.99 -14.20 2.80
N ASP A 127 -6.13 -14.87 2.99
CA ASP A 127 -6.17 -16.28 3.40
C ASP A 127 -5.58 -17.23 2.34
N ALA A 128 -5.54 -16.78 1.06
CA ALA A 128 -4.92 -17.52 -0.03
C ALA A 128 -3.40 -17.33 -0.13
N LEU A 129 -2.85 -16.25 0.46
CA LEU A 129 -1.46 -15.85 0.24
C LEU A 129 -0.57 -15.97 1.48
N ILE A 130 -1.10 -15.63 2.65
CA ILE A 130 -0.32 -15.54 3.90
C ILE A 130 -1.09 -16.10 5.09
N SER A 131 -0.43 -16.17 6.25
CA SER A 131 -1.07 -16.56 7.51
C SER A 131 -2.28 -15.68 7.85
N LYS A 132 -3.35 -16.31 8.32
CA LYS A 132 -4.60 -15.65 8.73
C LYS A 132 -4.43 -14.71 9.94
N ASP A 133 -3.33 -14.86 10.68
CA ASP A 133 -3.01 -14.02 11.84
C ASP A 133 -2.35 -12.71 11.44
N LEU A 134 -1.91 -12.58 10.17
CA LEU A 134 -1.30 -11.39 9.63
C LEU A 134 -2.37 -10.49 8.97
N TYR A 135 -2.35 -9.22 9.32
CA TYR A 135 -3.23 -8.20 8.74
C TYR A 135 -2.63 -6.81 8.90
N TYR A 136 -2.99 -5.92 8.00
CA TYR A 136 -2.72 -4.50 8.18
C TYR A 136 -3.68 -3.92 9.23
N ALA A 137 -3.15 -3.33 10.29
CA ALA A 137 -3.98 -2.74 11.36
C ALA A 137 -4.73 -1.49 10.90
N ALA A 138 -4.16 -0.77 9.94
CA ALA A 138 -4.73 0.47 9.39
C ALA A 138 -4.48 0.57 7.89
N SER A 139 -5.44 1.14 7.18
CA SER A 139 -5.33 1.47 5.76
C SER A 139 -5.83 2.89 5.49
N LEU A 140 -5.06 3.63 4.69
CA LEU A 140 -5.40 4.97 4.22
C LEU A 140 -5.36 5.01 2.68
N PRO A 141 -6.38 4.47 2.00
CA PRO A 141 -6.52 4.57 0.55
C PRO A 141 -6.78 6.03 0.13
N ARG A 142 -6.10 6.50 -0.93
CA ARG A 142 -6.25 7.87 -1.44
C ARG A 142 -6.54 7.86 -2.93
N SER A 143 -7.51 8.66 -3.38
CA SER A 143 -7.97 8.77 -4.77
C SER A 143 -8.22 7.39 -5.39
N VAL A 144 -9.14 6.64 -4.79
CA VAL A 144 -9.45 5.27 -5.19
C VAL A 144 -10.55 5.28 -6.25
N GLU A 145 -10.33 4.56 -7.35
CA GLU A 145 -11.37 4.27 -8.33
C GLU A 145 -12.19 3.04 -7.87
N CYS A 146 -13.31 3.30 -7.20
CA CYS A 146 -14.12 2.25 -6.58
C CYS A 146 -14.90 1.38 -7.60
N ARG A 147 -15.17 1.87 -8.81
CA ARG A 147 -15.82 1.08 -9.87
C ARG A 147 -15.01 -0.12 -10.33
N GLN A 148 -13.68 0.02 -10.36
CA GLN A 148 -12.79 -1.03 -10.88
C GLN A 148 -12.55 -2.15 -9.88
N SER A 149 -12.90 -1.95 -8.64
CA SER A 149 -12.70 -2.94 -7.60
C SER A 149 -13.90 -3.87 -7.52
N GLY A 150 -13.96 -4.88 -8.36
CA GLY A 150 -14.97 -5.94 -8.31
C GLY A 150 -15.08 -6.67 -6.95
N TYR A 151 -14.15 -6.40 -6.04
CA TYR A 151 -14.15 -6.89 -4.65
C TYR A 151 -15.23 -6.26 -3.78
N PHE A 152 -15.69 -5.04 -4.10
CA PHE A 152 -16.65 -4.32 -3.26
C PHE A 152 -18.09 -4.80 -3.44
N ARG A 153 -18.39 -5.55 -4.48
CA ARG A 153 -19.76 -6.10 -4.70
C ARG A 153 -20.18 -7.12 -3.63
N ASN A 154 -19.23 -7.87 -3.08
CA ASN A 154 -19.46 -8.82 -1.97
C ASN A 154 -18.24 -8.82 -1.04
N PRO A 155 -18.05 -7.75 -0.25
CA PRO A 155 -16.86 -7.62 0.57
C PRO A 155 -16.84 -8.67 1.67
N ASN A 156 -15.67 -9.26 1.89
CA ASN A 156 -15.38 -10.12 3.04
C ASN A 156 -14.23 -9.51 3.84
N PRO A 157 -14.50 -8.45 4.63
CA PRO A 157 -13.46 -7.63 5.21
C PRO A 157 -12.75 -8.32 6.38
N ILE A 158 -11.46 -8.04 6.49
CA ILE A 158 -10.67 -8.31 7.70
C ILE A 158 -11.12 -7.30 8.75
N LYS A 159 -11.89 -7.75 9.75
CA LYS A 159 -12.52 -6.89 10.77
C LYS A 159 -11.52 -6.05 11.59
N GLN A 160 -10.28 -6.53 11.71
CA GLN A 160 -9.21 -5.87 12.46
C GLN A 160 -8.61 -4.69 11.71
N THR A 161 -8.75 -4.64 10.37
CA THR A 161 -8.22 -3.54 9.55
C THR A 161 -9.13 -2.32 9.65
N LYS A 162 -8.58 -1.20 10.12
CA LYS A 162 -9.27 0.09 10.15
C LYS A 162 -9.00 0.84 8.85
N ILE A 163 -10.04 1.31 8.19
CA ILE A 163 -9.93 1.98 6.89
C ILE A 163 -10.40 3.42 7.01
N TRP A 164 -9.58 4.36 6.54
CA TRP A 164 -9.93 5.76 6.32
C TRP A 164 -9.65 6.11 4.87
N MET A 165 -10.69 6.23 4.07
CA MET A 165 -10.56 6.58 2.65
C MET A 165 -10.56 8.10 2.47
N VAL A 166 -9.71 8.59 1.58
CA VAL A 166 -9.61 10.02 1.22
C VAL A 166 -9.65 10.17 -0.29
N ASN A 167 -10.75 10.72 -0.80
CA ASN A 167 -10.91 11.07 -2.21
C ASN A 167 -11.16 12.58 -2.35
N GLY A 168 -10.68 13.16 -3.44
CA GLY A 168 -10.95 14.56 -3.77
C GLY A 168 -12.41 14.73 -4.18
N LYS A 169 -13.11 15.74 -3.64
CA LYS A 169 -14.51 16.01 -3.98
C LYS A 169 -14.73 16.30 -5.48
N ILE A 170 -13.72 16.89 -6.12
CA ILE A 170 -13.73 17.27 -7.54
C ILE A 170 -12.76 16.43 -8.37
N ASP A 171 -12.36 15.26 -7.87
CA ASP A 171 -11.51 14.32 -8.62
C ASP A 171 -12.31 13.71 -9.77
N ASP A 172 -11.89 13.99 -11.00
CA ASP A 172 -12.55 13.54 -12.23
C ASP A 172 -12.09 12.14 -12.69
N ALA A 173 -11.02 11.62 -12.09
CA ALA A 173 -10.51 10.28 -12.36
C ALA A 173 -10.98 9.25 -11.32
N SER A 174 -11.16 9.68 -10.07
CA SER A 174 -11.53 8.82 -8.94
C SER A 174 -12.73 9.44 -8.21
N HIS A 175 -13.90 9.29 -8.80
CA HIS A 175 -15.12 9.94 -8.32
C HIS A 175 -15.49 9.53 -6.88
N ALA A 176 -15.47 10.48 -5.95
CA ALA A 176 -15.70 10.22 -4.52
C ALA A 176 -17.06 9.59 -4.25
N HIS A 177 -18.13 10.06 -4.92
CA HIS A 177 -19.49 9.57 -4.73
C HIS A 177 -19.70 8.08 -5.03
N ILE A 178 -18.83 7.48 -5.85
CA ILE A 178 -18.93 6.05 -6.19
C ILE A 178 -18.36 5.18 -5.05
N CYS A 179 -17.58 5.77 -4.18
CA CYS A 179 -17.03 5.08 -3.01
C CYS A 179 -17.95 5.20 -1.78
N GLU A 180 -19.03 5.97 -1.88
CA GLU A 180 -20.02 6.17 -0.81
C GLU A 180 -21.17 5.14 -0.86
N GLU A 181 -21.33 4.44 -1.99
CA GLU A 181 -22.30 3.35 -2.21
C GLU A 181 -21.82 2.01 -1.63
#